data_f7aa055aaecd14bf458f94643c0244e9
#
_entry.id   f7aa055aaecd14bf458f94643c0244e9
#
_cell.length_a   1.000
_cell.length_b   1.000
_cell.length_c   1.000
_cell.angle_alpha   90.00
_cell.angle_beta   90.00
_cell.angle_gamma   90.00
#
_symmetry.space_group_name_H-M   'P 1'
#
loop_
_entity.id
_entity.type
_entity.pdbx_description
1 polymer ?
#
loop_
_entity_poly.entity_id
_entity_poly.type
_entity_poly.pdbx_seq_one_letter_code
_entity_poly.pdbx_strand_id
1 'polypeptide(L)'
;NRAAESLQGVSSATVSQLCNGKYELISDEMFVRIATQIGFAFDSWNLHEGKTFKEITFTLSDAQAYKNVTWIVGDAGCGKTTAAIEYRRTHRNVFYILCSEDMRRSDFVREIAKQVGAPTDTTNLRDMLENAISMISFLGNPLLVFDEGDKLTDSVFNYFISIYNRLEGHAGIVFLSTDYIKRRMDAGL
;
A
#
# COMPACT_ATOMS: atom_id res chain seq x y z
N ASN A 1 15.53 -18.94 39.16
CA ASN A 1 15.65 -18.13 37.94
C ASN A 1 14.34 -17.34 37.76
N ARG A 2 14.21 -16.14 38.37
CA ARG A 2 13.00 -15.32 38.41
C ARG A 2 12.38 -15.07 37.03
N ALA A 3 13.20 -15.00 35.98
CA ALA A 3 12.70 -14.81 34.60
C ALA A 3 11.93 -16.04 34.05
N ALA A 4 12.29 -17.26 34.47
CA ALA A 4 11.58 -18.48 34.05
C ALA A 4 10.25 -18.65 34.80
N GLU A 5 10.14 -18.13 36.01
CA GLU A 5 8.91 -18.20 36.83
C GLU A 5 7.83 -17.24 36.34
N SER A 6 8.21 -16.18 35.59
CA SER A 6 7.29 -15.20 35.04
C SER A 6 6.75 -15.57 33.64
N LEU A 7 7.34 -16.56 32.96
CA LEU A 7 6.96 -16.96 31.60
C LEU A 7 6.14 -18.26 31.61
N GLN A 8 4.91 -18.21 31.14
CA GLN A 8 4.02 -19.37 31.07
C GLN A 8 4.43 -20.34 29.97
N GLY A 9 4.63 -21.61 30.33
CA GLY A 9 4.99 -22.68 29.39
C GLY A 9 6.41 -22.59 28.83
N VAL A 10 7.30 -21.89 29.52
CA VAL A 10 8.72 -21.77 29.15
C VAL A 10 9.59 -22.41 30.27
N SER A 11 10.42 -23.38 29.91
CA SER A 11 11.30 -24.04 30.89
C SER A 11 12.49 -23.15 31.27
N SER A 12 13.01 -23.35 32.49
CA SER A 12 14.25 -22.69 32.92
C SER A 12 15.45 -23.02 32.03
N ALA A 13 15.46 -24.22 31.44
CA ALA A 13 16.47 -24.64 30.47
C ALA A 13 16.39 -23.80 29.18
N THR A 14 15.17 -23.57 28.66
CA THR A 14 14.92 -22.72 27.47
C THR A 14 15.36 -21.27 27.71
N VAL A 15 15.04 -20.71 28.89
CA VAL A 15 15.52 -19.37 29.27
C VAL A 15 17.04 -19.31 29.36
N SER A 16 17.66 -20.33 29.90
CA SER A 16 19.11 -20.41 29.96
C SER A 16 19.77 -20.52 28.59
N GLN A 17 19.17 -21.30 27.67
CA GLN A 17 19.63 -21.41 26.27
C GLN A 17 19.54 -20.07 25.57
N LEU A 18 18.40 -19.36 25.70
CA LEU A 18 18.21 -18.03 25.15
C LEU A 18 19.26 -17.03 25.62
N CYS A 19 19.51 -16.97 26.95
CA CYS A 19 20.47 -16.06 27.52
C CYS A 19 21.93 -16.38 27.14
N ASN A 20 22.19 -17.63 26.78
CA ASN A 20 23.54 -18.09 26.37
C ASN A 20 23.73 -18.12 24.85
N GLY A 21 22.77 -17.61 24.07
CA GLY A 21 22.86 -17.51 22.61
C GLY A 21 22.79 -18.85 21.88
N LYS A 22 22.25 -19.90 22.50
CA LYS A 22 22.07 -21.23 21.90
C LYS A 22 20.69 -21.31 21.20
N TYR A 23 20.50 -20.50 20.19
CA TYR A 23 19.20 -20.29 19.52
C TYR A 23 18.75 -21.51 18.71
N GLU A 24 19.68 -22.28 18.14
CA GLU A 24 19.39 -23.47 17.35
C GLU A 24 18.67 -24.60 18.13
N LEU A 25 18.69 -24.51 19.47
CA LEU A 25 17.99 -25.47 20.32
C LEU A 25 16.58 -25.04 20.72
N ILE A 26 16.12 -23.90 20.21
CA ILE A 26 14.82 -23.30 20.54
C ILE A 26 13.98 -23.24 19.27
N SER A 27 12.77 -23.81 19.29
CA SER A 27 11.87 -23.75 18.14
C SER A 27 11.33 -22.32 17.91
N ASP A 28 10.99 -21.99 16.66
CA ASP A 28 10.40 -20.70 16.29
C ASP A 28 9.12 -20.41 17.08
N GLU A 29 8.28 -21.42 17.31
CA GLU A 29 7.07 -21.29 18.12
C GLU A 29 7.38 -20.88 19.57
N MET A 30 8.47 -21.38 20.14
CA MET A 30 8.90 -21.02 21.47
C MET A 30 9.45 -19.60 21.52
N PHE A 31 10.16 -19.15 20.48
CA PHE A 31 10.58 -17.75 20.34
C PHE A 31 9.38 -16.81 20.30
N VAL A 32 8.37 -17.11 19.47
CA VAL A 32 7.14 -16.32 19.37
C VAL A 32 6.43 -16.27 20.73
N ARG A 33 6.32 -17.39 21.42
CA ARG A 33 5.68 -17.46 22.75
C ARG A 33 6.39 -16.60 23.79
N ILE A 34 7.71 -16.65 23.84
CA ILE A 34 8.50 -15.83 24.76
C ILE A 34 8.35 -14.35 24.42
N ALA A 35 8.52 -13.99 23.16
CA ALA A 35 8.43 -12.62 22.68
C ALA A 35 7.06 -11.98 23.01
N THR A 36 5.97 -12.71 22.75
CA THR A 36 4.62 -12.25 23.10
C THR A 36 4.47 -11.96 24.59
N GLN A 37 5.02 -12.83 25.45
CA GLN A 37 4.88 -12.66 26.90
C GLN A 37 5.73 -11.53 27.47
N ILE A 38 6.88 -11.21 26.85
CA ILE A 38 7.72 -10.07 27.26
C ILE A 38 7.35 -8.77 26.56
N GLY A 39 6.27 -8.77 25.73
CA GLY A 39 5.85 -7.60 24.96
C GLY A 39 6.83 -7.22 23.85
N PHE A 40 7.66 -8.17 23.40
CA PHE A 40 8.56 -7.96 22.28
C PHE A 40 7.76 -8.12 20.97
N ALA A 41 7.57 -7.01 20.26
CA ALA A 41 6.98 -7.05 18.92
C ALA A 41 8.06 -7.47 17.93
N PHE A 42 7.84 -8.58 17.23
CA PHE A 42 8.67 -8.97 16.05
C PHE A 42 8.56 -7.98 14.89
N ASP A 43 7.63 -7.05 14.99
CA ASP A 43 7.25 -6.10 13.95
C ASP A 43 8.06 -4.79 14.03
N SER A 44 9.34 -4.88 14.24
CA SER A 44 10.18 -3.75 13.85
C SER A 44 10.82 -4.02 12.49
N TRP A 45 9.99 -4.03 11.45
CA TRP A 45 10.47 -3.64 10.13
C TRP A 45 11.06 -2.24 10.28
N ASN A 46 12.35 -2.16 10.46
CA ASN A 46 13.04 -0.88 10.38
C ASN A 46 13.03 -0.46 8.92
N LEU A 47 12.14 0.45 8.60
CA LEU A 47 12.07 1.05 7.28
C LEU A 47 13.43 1.68 6.97
N HIS A 48 14.15 1.11 6.01
CA HIS A 48 15.38 1.70 5.54
C HIS A 48 15.04 2.76 4.47
N GLU A 49 15.19 4.02 4.81
CA GLU A 49 15.00 5.15 3.89
C GLU A 49 16.18 5.29 2.92
N GLY A 50 16.38 4.27 2.10
CA GLY A 50 17.37 4.28 1.04
C GLY A 50 17.04 5.28 -0.09
N LYS A 51 17.94 5.39 -1.08
CA LYS A 51 17.78 6.30 -2.21
C LYS A 51 16.45 6.10 -2.94
N THR A 52 16.12 4.85 -3.27
CA THR A 52 14.86 4.51 -3.98
C THR A 52 13.62 4.90 -3.18
N PHE A 53 13.62 4.70 -1.87
CA PHE A 53 12.52 5.13 -1.01
C PHE A 53 12.32 6.65 -1.09
N LYS A 54 13.39 7.42 -1.01
CA LYS A 54 13.35 8.89 -1.08
C LYS A 54 12.88 9.39 -2.45
N GLU A 55 13.31 8.75 -3.53
CA GLU A 55 12.86 9.08 -4.89
C GLU A 55 11.36 8.82 -5.06
N ILE A 56 10.85 7.68 -4.57
CA ILE A 56 9.44 7.34 -4.64
C ILE A 56 8.60 8.33 -3.80
N THR A 57 8.99 8.58 -2.56
CA THR A 57 8.26 9.50 -1.67
C THR A 57 8.28 10.94 -2.18
N PHE A 58 9.39 11.37 -2.78
CA PHE A 58 9.47 12.66 -3.46
C PHE A 58 8.47 12.74 -4.63
N THR A 59 8.42 11.72 -5.48
CA THR A 59 7.48 11.66 -6.62
C THR A 59 6.02 11.66 -6.16
N LEU A 60 5.71 10.94 -5.07
CA LEU A 60 4.36 10.96 -4.46
C LEU A 60 4.01 12.36 -3.94
N SER A 61 4.96 13.02 -3.27
CA SER A 61 4.79 14.38 -2.77
C SER A 61 4.59 15.41 -3.89
N ASP A 62 5.36 15.29 -4.95
CA ASP A 62 5.25 16.12 -6.14
C ASP A 62 3.88 15.96 -6.80
N ALA A 63 3.46 14.71 -7.03
CA ALA A 63 2.14 14.42 -7.59
C ALA A 63 1.00 14.96 -6.72
N GLN A 64 1.11 14.86 -5.40
CA GLN A 64 0.13 15.38 -4.47
C GLN A 64 0.07 16.91 -4.48
N ALA A 65 1.22 17.57 -4.52
CA ALA A 65 1.31 19.03 -4.47
C ALA A 65 0.83 19.69 -5.77
N TYR A 66 1.24 19.14 -6.90
CA TYR A 66 0.95 19.70 -8.24
C TYR A 66 -0.24 19.06 -8.95
N LYS A 67 -0.86 18.05 -8.34
CA LYS A 67 -2.05 17.36 -8.88
C LYS A 67 -1.82 16.82 -10.29
N ASN A 68 -0.63 16.29 -10.53
CA ASN A 68 -0.24 15.69 -11.79
C ASN A 68 -0.45 14.16 -11.78
N VAL A 69 -0.35 13.56 -12.96
CA VAL A 69 -0.36 12.09 -13.14
C VAL A 69 1.05 11.61 -13.43
N THR A 70 1.47 10.61 -12.68
CA THR A 70 2.83 10.07 -12.81
C THR A 70 2.82 8.55 -12.70
N TRP A 71 3.75 7.91 -13.41
CA TRP A 71 4.04 6.50 -13.31
C TRP A 71 5.39 6.29 -12.63
N ILE A 72 5.41 5.49 -11.57
CA ILE A 72 6.62 5.02 -10.92
C ILE A 72 6.85 3.58 -11.38
N VAL A 73 7.81 3.39 -12.26
CA VAL A 73 8.16 2.09 -12.83
C VAL A 73 9.46 1.60 -12.20
N GLY A 74 9.48 0.36 -11.74
CA GLY A 74 10.67 -0.25 -11.15
C GLY A 74 10.50 -1.74 -10.91
N ASP A 75 11.60 -2.42 -10.65
CA ASP A 75 11.63 -3.86 -10.45
C ASP A 75 10.73 -4.32 -9.30
N ALA A 76 10.29 -5.58 -9.37
CA ALA A 76 9.60 -6.20 -8.25
C ALA A 76 10.52 -6.19 -7.00
N GLY A 77 9.94 -5.88 -5.83
CA GLY A 77 10.70 -5.84 -4.59
C GLY A 77 11.55 -4.60 -4.35
N CYS A 78 11.59 -3.60 -5.24
CA CYS A 78 12.36 -2.37 -5.04
C CYS A 78 11.76 -1.39 -4.02
N GLY A 79 10.66 -1.76 -3.34
CA GLY A 79 10.09 -1.00 -2.23
C GLY A 79 8.97 -0.01 -2.60
N LYS A 80 8.40 -0.04 -3.82
CA LYS A 80 7.32 0.86 -4.24
C LYS A 80 6.11 0.82 -3.31
N THR A 81 5.57 -0.36 -3.08
CA THR A 81 4.44 -0.59 -2.18
C THR A 81 4.73 -0.10 -0.76
N THR A 82 5.90 -0.43 -0.23
CA THR A 82 6.32 -0.01 1.11
C THR A 82 6.39 1.51 1.23
N ALA A 83 6.98 2.17 0.24
CA ALA A 83 7.06 3.63 0.22
C ALA A 83 5.68 4.29 0.13
N ALA A 84 4.76 3.74 -0.68
CA ALA A 84 3.42 4.26 -0.82
C ALA A 84 2.58 4.09 0.46
N ILE A 85 2.68 2.93 1.12
CA ILE A 85 1.99 2.67 2.39
C ILE A 85 2.51 3.60 3.49
N GLU A 86 3.83 3.78 3.57
CA GLU A 86 4.44 4.70 4.54
C GLU A 86 4.08 6.16 4.25
N TYR A 87 4.06 6.54 2.98
CA TYR A 87 3.63 7.88 2.58
C TYR A 87 2.17 8.13 2.99
N ARG A 88 1.26 7.17 2.74
CA ARG A 88 -0.14 7.23 3.19
C ARG A 88 -0.25 7.36 4.71
N ARG A 89 0.60 6.67 5.47
CA ARG A 89 0.58 6.70 6.95
C ARG A 89 0.95 8.08 7.50
N THR A 90 1.83 8.80 6.80
CA THR A 90 2.41 10.07 7.27
C THR A 90 1.77 11.31 6.63
N HIS A 91 1.00 11.14 5.54
CA HIS A 91 0.37 12.25 4.81
C HIS A 91 -1.15 12.10 4.78
N ARG A 92 -1.84 13.25 4.78
CA ARG A 92 -3.30 13.29 4.72
C ARG A 92 -3.81 13.17 3.29
N ASN A 93 -5.05 12.69 3.14
CA ASN A 93 -5.75 12.60 1.85
C ASN A 93 -5.01 11.75 0.80
N VAL A 94 -4.29 10.73 1.25
CA VAL A 94 -3.63 9.74 0.39
C VAL A 94 -4.43 8.45 0.38
N PHE A 95 -4.90 8.04 -0.78
CA PHE A 95 -5.76 6.89 -1.00
C PHE A 95 -5.00 5.83 -1.79
N TYR A 96 -4.83 4.67 -1.19
CA TYR A 96 -4.08 3.56 -1.78
C TYR A 96 -5.06 2.51 -2.30
N ILE A 97 -4.94 2.19 -3.58
CA ILE A 97 -5.75 1.21 -4.30
C ILE A 97 -4.82 0.12 -4.87
N LEU A 98 -5.00 -1.11 -4.44
CA LEU A 98 -4.30 -2.25 -5.01
C LEU A 98 -5.07 -2.75 -6.24
N CYS A 99 -4.44 -2.74 -7.40
CA CYS A 99 -5.01 -3.23 -8.65
C CYS A 99 -4.80 -4.74 -8.82
N SER A 100 -5.72 -5.40 -9.52
CA SER A 100 -5.61 -6.82 -9.86
C SER A 100 -6.14 -7.12 -11.27
N GLU A 101 -5.71 -8.24 -11.84
CA GLU A 101 -6.07 -8.65 -13.21
C GLU A 101 -7.55 -9.00 -13.37
N ASP A 102 -8.21 -9.44 -12.30
CA ASP A 102 -9.63 -9.79 -12.25
C ASP A 102 -10.55 -8.59 -11.96
N MET A 103 -9.96 -7.42 -11.67
CA MET A 103 -10.69 -6.21 -11.34
C MET A 103 -11.50 -5.72 -12.55
N ARG A 104 -12.81 -5.60 -12.37
CA ARG A 104 -13.73 -5.03 -13.36
C ARG A 104 -13.92 -3.54 -13.10
N ARG A 105 -14.54 -2.82 -14.05
CA ARG A 105 -14.85 -1.39 -13.91
C ARG A 105 -15.65 -1.08 -12.64
N SER A 106 -16.61 -1.95 -12.28
CA SER A 106 -17.40 -1.81 -11.06
C SER A 106 -16.57 -1.94 -9.79
N ASP A 107 -15.61 -2.87 -9.80
CA ASP A 107 -14.75 -3.14 -8.65
C ASP A 107 -13.76 -1.99 -8.46
N PHE A 108 -13.22 -1.49 -9.57
CA PHE A 108 -12.32 -0.34 -9.60
C PHE A 108 -12.98 0.93 -9.01
N VAL A 109 -14.18 1.26 -9.48
CA VAL A 109 -14.94 2.42 -8.96
C VAL A 109 -15.31 2.22 -7.49
N ARG A 110 -15.75 1.02 -7.13
CA ARG A 110 -16.13 0.69 -5.75
C ARG A 110 -14.94 0.82 -4.81
N GLU A 111 -13.76 0.35 -5.23
CA GLU A 111 -12.57 0.48 -4.41
C GLU A 111 -12.14 1.94 -4.24
N ILE A 112 -12.18 2.75 -5.30
CA ILE A 112 -11.95 4.21 -5.18
C ILE A 112 -12.96 4.82 -4.20
N ALA A 113 -14.25 4.57 -4.38
CA ALA A 113 -15.31 5.12 -3.53
C ALA A 113 -15.10 4.74 -2.05
N LYS A 114 -14.78 3.48 -1.80
CA LYS A 114 -14.48 2.96 -0.46
C LYS A 114 -13.29 3.67 0.19
N GLN A 115 -12.19 3.82 -0.55
CA GLN A 115 -10.98 4.46 -0.03
C GLN A 115 -11.19 5.93 0.30
N VAL A 116 -11.97 6.66 -0.50
CA VAL A 116 -12.25 8.08 -0.26
C VAL A 116 -13.42 8.31 0.70
N GLY A 117 -14.07 7.24 1.18
CA GLY A 117 -15.20 7.33 2.11
C GLY A 117 -16.52 7.74 1.45
N ALA A 118 -16.65 7.57 0.13
CA ALA A 118 -17.91 7.80 -0.57
C ALA A 118 -18.89 6.63 -0.39
N PRO A 119 -20.23 6.86 -0.46
CA PRO A 119 -21.21 5.79 -0.37
C PRO A 119 -21.03 4.72 -1.45
N THR A 120 -21.07 3.45 -1.04
CA THR A 120 -20.89 2.27 -1.92
C THR A 120 -22.12 1.38 -1.97
N ASP A 121 -23.21 1.77 -1.36
CA ASP A 121 -24.48 1.06 -1.26
C ASP A 121 -25.37 1.19 -2.50
N THR A 122 -25.00 2.09 -3.43
CA THR A 122 -25.69 2.21 -4.71
C THR A 122 -25.28 1.11 -5.70
N THR A 123 -26.24 0.60 -6.45
CA THR A 123 -26.00 -0.37 -7.55
C THR A 123 -25.62 0.33 -8.86
N ASN A 124 -25.88 1.65 -8.96
CA ASN A 124 -25.57 2.43 -10.15
C ASN A 124 -24.09 2.86 -10.12
N LEU A 125 -23.31 2.30 -11.03
CA LEU A 125 -21.87 2.60 -11.15
C LEU A 125 -21.60 4.08 -11.39
N ARG A 126 -22.46 4.75 -12.15
CA ARG A 126 -22.31 6.18 -12.44
C ARG A 126 -22.48 7.03 -11.20
N ASP A 127 -23.51 6.75 -10.41
CA ASP A 127 -23.77 7.50 -9.16
C ASP A 127 -22.65 7.26 -8.14
N MET A 128 -22.15 6.04 -8.06
CA MET A 128 -21.01 5.71 -7.20
C MET A 128 -19.77 6.51 -7.61
N LEU A 129 -19.50 6.60 -8.92
CA LEU A 129 -18.38 7.38 -9.43
C LEU A 129 -18.57 8.89 -9.16
N GLU A 130 -19.77 9.43 -9.37
CA GLU A 130 -20.08 10.83 -9.08
C GLU A 130 -19.83 11.17 -7.61
N ASN A 131 -20.28 10.30 -6.72
CA ASN A 131 -20.06 10.46 -5.27
C ASN A 131 -18.55 10.44 -4.93
N ALA A 132 -17.80 9.51 -5.51
CA ALA A 132 -16.35 9.41 -5.28
C ALA A 132 -15.61 10.67 -5.79
N ILE A 133 -15.92 11.13 -7.00
CA ILE A 133 -15.32 12.33 -7.58
C ILE A 133 -15.67 13.57 -6.74
N SER A 134 -16.93 13.70 -6.32
CA SER A 134 -17.35 14.80 -5.45
C SER A 134 -16.55 14.82 -4.15
N MET A 135 -16.41 13.67 -3.49
CA MET A 135 -15.60 13.55 -2.26
C MET A 135 -14.15 13.97 -2.50
N ILE A 136 -13.51 13.45 -3.56
CA ILE A 136 -12.12 13.79 -3.90
C ILE A 136 -11.99 15.30 -4.13
N SER A 137 -12.92 15.92 -4.84
CA SER A 137 -12.87 17.35 -5.19
C SER A 137 -13.00 18.28 -3.98
N PHE A 138 -13.61 17.81 -2.87
CA PHE A 138 -13.71 18.57 -1.63
C PHE A 138 -12.45 18.49 -0.77
N LEU A 139 -11.56 17.53 -1.03
CA LEU A 139 -10.36 17.34 -0.23
C LEU A 139 -9.25 18.31 -0.62
N GLY A 140 -8.48 18.75 0.36
CA GLY A 140 -7.26 19.52 0.10
C GLY A 140 -6.13 18.60 -0.35
N ASN A 141 -5.64 18.78 -1.59
CA ASN A 141 -4.54 18.02 -2.18
C ASN A 141 -4.67 16.49 -2.04
N PRO A 142 -5.74 15.88 -2.57
CA PRO A 142 -5.88 14.43 -2.56
C PRO A 142 -4.87 13.77 -3.51
N LEU A 143 -4.39 12.58 -3.11
CA LEU A 143 -3.53 11.72 -3.92
C LEU A 143 -4.15 10.34 -4.03
N LEU A 144 -4.35 9.86 -5.25
CA LEU A 144 -4.72 8.48 -5.54
C LEU A 144 -3.48 7.71 -5.97
N VAL A 145 -3.17 6.63 -5.27
CA VAL A 145 -2.05 5.73 -5.58
C VAL A 145 -2.60 4.39 -6.00
N PHE A 146 -2.39 4.03 -7.26
CA PHE A 146 -2.77 2.76 -7.86
C PHE A 146 -1.55 1.84 -7.90
N ASP A 147 -1.49 0.87 -6.98
CA ASP A 147 -0.40 -0.09 -6.95
C ASP A 147 -0.72 -1.28 -7.86
N GLU A 148 0.33 -1.87 -8.44
CA GLU A 148 0.23 -2.90 -9.48
C GLU A 148 -0.62 -2.47 -10.69
N GLY A 149 -0.51 -1.21 -11.09
CA GLY A 149 -1.30 -0.61 -12.16
C GLY A 149 -1.15 -1.29 -13.52
N ASP A 150 -0.04 -2.00 -13.75
CA ASP A 150 0.19 -2.86 -14.92
C ASP A 150 -0.71 -4.09 -14.98
N LYS A 151 -1.39 -4.46 -13.90
CA LYS A 151 -2.39 -5.55 -13.87
C LYS A 151 -3.78 -5.14 -14.34
N LEU A 152 -4.07 -3.85 -14.43
CA LEU A 152 -5.37 -3.40 -14.91
C LEU A 152 -5.58 -3.82 -16.37
N THR A 153 -6.77 -4.37 -16.68
CA THR A 153 -7.15 -4.66 -18.06
C THR A 153 -7.32 -3.38 -18.87
N ASP A 154 -7.15 -3.44 -20.18
CA ASP A 154 -7.33 -2.27 -21.07
C ASP A 154 -8.71 -1.64 -20.91
N SER A 155 -9.73 -2.45 -20.67
CA SER A 155 -11.09 -1.99 -20.41
C SER A 155 -11.21 -1.11 -19.18
N VAL A 156 -10.50 -1.45 -18.09
CA VAL A 156 -10.48 -0.65 -16.85
C VAL A 156 -9.59 0.56 -17.03
N PHE A 157 -8.46 0.41 -17.70
CA PHE A 157 -7.53 1.50 -17.95
C PHE A 157 -8.17 2.59 -18.85
N ASN A 158 -8.85 2.21 -19.94
CA ASN A 158 -9.58 3.15 -20.76
C ASN A 158 -10.72 3.85 -20.01
N TYR A 159 -11.35 3.13 -19.07
CA TYR A 159 -12.36 3.74 -18.21
C TYR A 159 -11.73 4.72 -17.20
N PHE A 160 -10.54 4.42 -16.68
CA PHE A 160 -9.78 5.33 -15.84
C PHE A 160 -9.51 6.68 -16.55
N ILE A 161 -9.22 6.69 -17.86
CA ILE A 161 -9.02 7.94 -18.61
C ILE A 161 -10.23 8.87 -18.47
N SER A 162 -11.45 8.30 -18.52
CA SER A 162 -12.67 9.08 -18.31
C SER A 162 -12.79 9.64 -16.89
N ILE A 163 -12.27 8.91 -15.89
CA ILE A 163 -12.22 9.36 -14.48
C ILE A 163 -11.17 10.47 -14.35
N TYR A 164 -10.00 10.27 -14.94
CA TYR A 164 -8.91 11.22 -14.92
C TYR A 164 -9.35 12.60 -15.46
N ASN A 165 -9.98 12.65 -16.61
CA ASN A 165 -10.45 13.89 -17.22
C ASN A 165 -11.38 14.70 -16.30
N ARG A 166 -12.03 14.04 -15.34
CA ARG A 166 -12.90 14.67 -14.35
C ARG A 166 -12.16 15.07 -13.06
N LEU A 167 -11.01 14.47 -12.80
CA LEU A 167 -10.18 14.74 -11.63
C LEU A 167 -8.99 15.66 -11.96
N GLU A 168 -8.81 16.02 -13.25
CA GLU A 168 -7.72 16.88 -13.68
C GLU A 168 -7.70 18.18 -12.89
N GLY A 169 -6.55 18.53 -12.32
CA GLY A 169 -6.38 19.69 -11.46
C GLY A 169 -7.01 19.58 -10.06
N HIS A 170 -7.72 18.50 -9.75
CA HIS A 170 -8.31 18.26 -8.43
C HIS A 170 -7.51 17.27 -7.57
N ALA A 171 -6.92 16.25 -8.19
CA ALA A 171 -6.18 15.20 -7.48
C ALA A 171 -4.84 14.87 -8.14
N GLY A 172 -3.84 14.55 -7.34
CA GLY A 172 -2.64 13.86 -7.82
C GLY A 172 -2.95 12.38 -8.05
N ILE A 173 -2.34 11.78 -9.07
CA ILE A 173 -2.54 10.37 -9.41
C ILE A 173 -1.19 9.73 -9.68
N VAL A 174 -0.91 8.63 -8.98
CA VAL A 174 0.33 7.88 -9.17
C VAL A 174 0.02 6.41 -9.40
N PHE A 175 0.56 5.86 -10.48
CA PHE A 175 0.58 4.44 -10.73
C PHE A 175 1.94 3.86 -10.34
N LEU A 176 1.93 2.80 -9.56
CA LEU A 176 3.11 1.99 -9.27
C LEU A 176 3.02 0.73 -10.14
N SER A 177 4.08 0.41 -10.84
CA SER A 177 4.09 -0.74 -11.75
C SER A 177 5.49 -1.34 -11.89
N THR A 178 5.54 -2.51 -12.51
CA THR A 178 6.78 -3.07 -13.05
C THR A 178 7.06 -2.52 -14.45
N ASP A 179 8.20 -2.85 -15.02
CA ASP A 179 8.54 -2.48 -16.41
C ASP A 179 7.66 -3.17 -17.46
N TYR A 180 6.82 -4.12 -17.06
CA TYR A 180 5.82 -4.75 -17.92
C TYR A 180 4.88 -3.73 -18.58
N ILE A 181 4.58 -2.63 -17.88
CA ILE A 181 3.74 -1.55 -18.44
C ILE A 181 4.35 -0.94 -19.70
N LYS A 182 5.67 -0.81 -19.78
CA LYS A 182 6.34 -0.26 -20.96
C LYS A 182 6.06 -1.13 -22.20
N ARG A 183 6.16 -2.45 -22.03
CA ARG A 183 5.86 -3.41 -23.12
C ARG A 183 4.41 -3.32 -23.59
N ARG A 184 3.47 -3.09 -22.67
CA ARG A 184 2.06 -2.90 -23.01
C ARG A 184 1.84 -1.59 -23.77
N MET A 185 2.46 -0.49 -23.35
CA MET A 185 2.38 0.80 -24.03
C MET A 185 2.99 0.73 -25.43
N ASP A 186 4.12 0.05 -25.61
CA ASP A 186 4.77 -0.14 -26.91
C ASP A 186 3.92 -1.02 -27.85
N ALA A 187 3.10 -1.92 -27.32
CA ALA A 187 2.20 -2.79 -28.08
C ALA A 187 0.87 -2.12 -28.50
N GLY A 188 0.63 -0.86 -28.12
CA GLY A 188 -0.54 -0.06 -28.56
C GLY A 188 -1.73 -0.12 -27.59
N LEU A 189 -1.46 0.04 -26.33
CA LEU A 189 -2.50 0.32 -25.33
C LEU A 189 -3.31 1.54 -25.72
#